data_37f9e37437efb658085966e77e5c65dc
#
_entry.id   37f9e37437efb658085966e77e5c65dc
#
_cell.length_a   1.000
_cell.length_b   1.000
_cell.length_c   1.000
_cell.angle_alpha   90.00
_cell.angle_beta   90.00
_cell.angle_gamma   90.00
#
_symmetry.space_group_name_H-M   'P 1'
#
loop_
_entity.id
_entity.type
_entity.pdbx_description
1 polymer ?
#
loop_
_entity_poly.entity_id
_entity_poly.type
_entity_poly.pdbx_seq_one_letter_code
_entity_poly.pdbx_strand_id
1 'polypeptide(L)'
;MILVTGGTGLLGSHLLLELVREHNEVVAVKRPSSDLEAVRHIFSYYTGEVEELFRLIDWVDIDLMNYAEVERAMIDIDQVYHCAGLVSFQPRDARRMTEFNVQSAENLVNACLETGVDRLLHVSSTSTIGRAPEGVPANESMIWARSKTSTSYSESKFKSEMEVWRGIEEGLKAVIVNPAVILGPGFWDRGSSSFFRLVARGMKYGAPGVTGYVGVQDVVGAMTRLMDSDISGERFILSASDQSVTEIMEMVAETMGNPRKMKAVTPRILRNLIRLDAIRSVFTGRRTLAPELARSAFSQTHYSSEKISKAIGFEFTPIGEVIRQVAVHYLADHSD
;
A
#
# COMPACT_ATOMS: atom_id res chain seq x y z
N MET A 1 14.98 -11.00 -16.20
CA MET A 1 15.10 -10.58 -14.75
C MET A 1 13.88 -9.80 -14.31
N ILE A 2 13.61 -9.77 -13.00
CA ILE A 2 12.49 -9.02 -12.40
C ILE A 2 13.04 -7.83 -11.59
N LEU A 3 12.52 -6.62 -11.79
CA LEU A 3 12.87 -5.46 -10.99
C LEU A 3 11.71 -5.03 -10.07
N VAL A 4 12.02 -4.83 -8.79
CA VAL A 4 11.06 -4.37 -7.78
C VAL A 4 11.49 -3.04 -7.21
N THR A 5 10.66 -2.00 -7.37
CA THR A 5 10.85 -0.74 -6.66
C THR A 5 10.01 -0.73 -5.38
N GLY A 6 10.50 -0.04 -4.34
CA GLY A 6 9.81 -0.03 -3.05
C GLY A 6 9.94 -1.34 -2.26
N GLY A 7 10.92 -2.18 -2.58
CA GLY A 7 11.18 -3.48 -1.93
C GLY A 7 11.40 -3.42 -0.42
N THR A 8 11.74 -2.25 0.13
CA THR A 8 11.92 -2.03 1.59
C THR A 8 10.66 -1.50 2.30
N GLY A 9 9.51 -1.48 1.62
CA GLY A 9 8.19 -1.16 2.19
C GLY A 9 7.41 -2.40 2.56
N LEU A 10 6.27 -2.24 3.26
CA LEU A 10 5.43 -3.37 3.68
C LEU A 10 5.09 -4.31 2.53
N LEU A 11 4.47 -3.80 1.46
CA LEU A 11 4.06 -4.62 0.33
C LEU A 11 5.28 -5.18 -0.43
N GLY A 12 6.26 -4.31 -0.72
CA GLY A 12 7.43 -4.73 -1.50
C GLY A 12 8.28 -5.79 -0.81
N SER A 13 8.41 -5.77 0.53
CA SER A 13 9.13 -6.82 1.26
C SER A 13 8.44 -8.18 1.17
N HIS A 14 7.12 -8.21 1.28
CA HIS A 14 6.35 -9.45 1.12
C HIS A 14 6.38 -9.95 -0.33
N LEU A 15 6.32 -9.04 -1.30
CA LEU A 15 6.46 -9.39 -2.71
C LEU A 15 7.84 -9.97 -3.03
N LEU A 16 8.91 -9.35 -2.51
CA LEU A 16 10.27 -9.87 -2.69
C LEU A 16 10.41 -11.30 -2.18
N LEU A 17 9.85 -11.61 -1.01
CA LEU A 17 9.87 -12.96 -0.46
C LEU A 17 9.20 -13.97 -1.39
N GLU A 18 8.06 -13.61 -1.97
CA GLU A 18 7.34 -14.49 -2.91
C GLU A 18 8.15 -14.68 -4.19
N LEU A 19 8.66 -13.59 -4.77
CA LEU A 19 9.41 -13.64 -6.00
C LEU A 19 10.71 -14.46 -5.88
N VAL A 20 11.47 -14.34 -4.78
CA VAL A 20 12.72 -15.11 -4.62
C VAL A 20 12.50 -16.59 -4.31
N ARG A 21 11.29 -17.00 -3.95
CA ARG A 21 10.92 -18.41 -3.82
C ARG A 21 10.70 -19.08 -5.18
N GLU A 22 10.25 -18.30 -6.16
CA GLU A 22 9.87 -18.79 -7.48
C GLU A 22 10.92 -18.44 -8.55
N HIS A 23 11.70 -17.37 -8.34
CA HIS A 23 12.65 -16.82 -9.32
C HIS A 23 14.03 -16.60 -8.69
N ASN A 24 15.08 -16.86 -9.47
CA ASN A 24 16.47 -16.70 -9.01
C ASN A 24 17.11 -15.34 -9.37
N GLU A 25 16.41 -14.49 -10.12
CA GLU A 25 16.95 -13.24 -10.68
C GLU A 25 16.02 -12.07 -10.35
N VAL A 26 16.10 -11.60 -9.09
CA VAL A 26 15.28 -10.48 -8.59
C VAL A 26 16.20 -9.32 -8.22
N VAL A 27 15.99 -8.19 -8.87
CA VAL A 27 16.66 -6.91 -8.60
C VAL A 27 15.71 -6.04 -7.76
N ALA A 28 16.18 -5.54 -6.62
CA ALA A 28 15.39 -4.68 -5.75
C ALA A 28 16.02 -3.29 -5.59
N VAL A 29 15.26 -2.26 -5.93
CA VAL A 29 15.69 -0.87 -5.77
C VAL A 29 15.56 -0.44 -4.32
N LYS A 30 16.65 0.08 -3.77
CA LYS A 30 16.69 0.67 -2.43
C LYS A 30 17.32 2.08 -2.46
N ARG A 31 17.15 2.81 -1.39
CA ARG A 31 17.90 4.04 -1.11
C ARG A 31 19.06 3.72 -0.18
N PRO A 32 20.14 4.50 -0.17
CA PRO A 32 21.26 4.28 0.78
C PRO A 32 20.81 4.21 2.24
N SER A 33 19.73 4.91 2.60
CA SER A 33 19.16 4.93 3.95
C SER A 33 18.11 3.85 4.22
N SER A 34 17.89 2.91 3.31
CA SER A 34 16.89 1.85 3.48
C SER A 34 17.30 0.86 4.56
N ASP A 35 16.34 0.46 5.38
CA ASP A 35 16.52 -0.52 6.44
C ASP A 35 16.29 -1.93 5.87
N LEU A 36 17.37 -2.64 5.59
CA LEU A 36 17.32 -4.00 5.08
C LEU A 36 17.06 -5.04 6.18
N GLU A 37 17.39 -4.72 7.44
CA GLU A 37 17.08 -5.61 8.57
C GLU A 37 15.57 -5.74 8.77
N ALA A 38 14.82 -4.66 8.53
CA ALA A 38 13.36 -4.73 8.54
C ALA A 38 12.81 -5.69 7.48
N VAL A 39 13.47 -5.82 6.31
CA VAL A 39 13.09 -6.78 5.27
C VAL A 39 13.41 -8.20 5.71
N ARG A 40 14.61 -8.46 6.27
CA ARG A 40 14.97 -9.77 6.84
C ARG A 40 13.99 -10.18 7.93
N HIS A 41 13.64 -9.24 8.79
CA HIS A 41 12.66 -9.50 9.84
C HIS A 41 11.28 -9.91 9.28
N ILE A 42 10.81 -9.27 8.21
CA ILE A 42 9.57 -9.70 7.53
C ILE A 42 9.72 -11.10 6.95
N PHE A 43 10.87 -11.44 6.34
CA PHE A 43 11.13 -12.78 5.83
C PHE A 43 11.06 -13.82 6.96
N SER A 44 11.58 -13.52 8.15
CA SER A 44 11.58 -14.43 9.30
C SER A 44 10.17 -14.81 9.80
N TYR A 45 9.14 -14.05 9.45
CA TYR A 45 7.76 -14.44 9.75
C TYR A 45 7.29 -15.66 8.96
N TYR A 46 7.90 -15.95 7.82
CA TYR A 46 7.41 -16.91 6.84
C TYR A 46 8.39 -18.03 6.50
N THR A 47 9.65 -17.92 6.92
CA THR A 47 10.69 -18.91 6.62
C THR A 47 11.81 -18.89 7.65
N GLY A 48 12.44 -20.06 7.86
CA GLY A 48 13.72 -20.16 8.59
C GLY A 48 14.95 -19.91 7.71
N GLU A 49 14.79 -19.89 6.38
CA GLU A 49 15.87 -19.76 5.36
C GLU A 49 16.07 -18.30 4.95
N VAL A 50 16.02 -17.39 5.92
CA VAL A 50 16.02 -15.93 5.66
C VAL A 50 17.25 -15.49 4.86
N GLU A 51 18.44 -15.88 5.29
CA GLU A 51 19.69 -15.43 4.66
C GLU A 51 19.89 -16.05 3.27
N GLU A 52 19.42 -17.26 3.05
CA GLU A 52 19.49 -17.95 1.77
C GLU A 52 18.64 -17.21 0.73
N LEU A 53 17.37 -16.97 1.05
CA LEU A 53 16.46 -16.25 0.15
C LEU A 53 16.84 -14.78 -0.02
N PHE A 54 17.31 -14.12 1.05
CA PHE A 54 17.72 -12.71 0.98
C PHE A 54 18.92 -12.49 0.05
N ARG A 55 19.85 -13.45 -0.06
CA ARG A 55 21.00 -13.39 -0.98
C ARG A 55 20.64 -13.52 -2.44
N LEU A 56 19.45 -14.01 -2.77
CA LEU A 56 18.94 -14.09 -4.15
C LEU A 56 18.48 -12.71 -4.68
N ILE A 57 18.43 -11.70 -3.81
CA ILE A 57 18.05 -10.35 -4.20
C ILE A 57 19.31 -9.53 -4.52
N ASP A 58 19.40 -9.04 -5.74
CA ASP A 58 20.38 -8.03 -6.11
C ASP A 58 19.88 -6.63 -5.71
N TRP A 59 20.47 -6.08 -4.65
CA TRP A 59 20.08 -4.78 -4.12
C TRP A 59 20.86 -3.65 -4.80
N VAL A 60 20.14 -2.79 -5.52
CA VAL A 60 20.72 -1.66 -6.26
C VAL A 60 20.30 -0.32 -5.65
N ASP A 61 21.28 0.58 -5.50
CA ASP A 61 21.04 1.95 -5.06
C ASP A 61 20.68 2.83 -6.25
N ILE A 62 19.41 3.22 -6.37
CA ILE A 62 18.89 4.01 -7.49
C ILE A 62 17.99 5.13 -6.94
N ASP A 63 18.21 6.35 -7.42
CA ASP A 63 17.25 7.43 -7.25
C ASP A 63 16.21 7.39 -8.38
N LEU A 64 14.98 6.99 -8.05
CA LEU A 64 13.87 6.97 -9.00
C LEU A 64 13.53 8.34 -9.60
N MET A 65 14.04 9.43 -9.01
CA MET A 65 13.92 10.78 -9.56
C MET A 65 14.97 11.08 -10.66
N ASN A 66 15.98 10.24 -10.77
CA ASN A 66 17.05 10.37 -11.78
C ASN A 66 16.81 9.39 -12.93
N TYR A 67 16.30 9.92 -14.05
CA TYR A 67 15.96 9.10 -15.23
C TYR A 67 17.13 8.22 -15.70
N ALA A 68 18.36 8.78 -15.80
CA ALA A 68 19.51 8.01 -16.27
C ALA A 68 19.91 6.84 -15.36
N GLU A 69 19.61 6.93 -14.05
CA GLU A 69 19.81 5.79 -13.14
C GLU A 69 18.72 4.74 -13.34
N VAL A 70 17.47 5.18 -13.52
CA VAL A 70 16.33 4.28 -13.78
C VAL A 70 16.52 3.54 -15.09
N GLU A 71 16.86 4.24 -16.18
CA GLU A 71 17.11 3.64 -17.49
C GLU A 71 18.20 2.57 -17.44
N ARG A 72 19.33 2.86 -16.79
CA ARG A 72 20.41 1.86 -16.63
C ARG A 72 19.98 0.63 -15.84
N ALA A 73 19.09 0.80 -14.87
CA ALA A 73 18.58 -0.31 -14.06
C ALA A 73 17.59 -1.20 -14.82
N MET A 74 17.06 -0.73 -15.95
CA MET A 74 16.15 -1.53 -16.80
C MET A 74 16.85 -2.43 -17.81
N ILE A 75 18.19 -2.39 -17.89
CA ILE A 75 18.95 -3.27 -18.79
C ILE A 75 18.74 -4.72 -18.36
N ASP A 76 18.34 -5.59 -19.28
CA ASP A 76 18.03 -7.01 -19.09
C ASP A 76 16.86 -7.29 -18.12
N ILE A 77 16.01 -6.29 -17.87
CA ILE A 77 14.78 -6.46 -17.09
C ILE A 77 13.60 -6.79 -18.01
N ASP A 78 12.94 -7.90 -17.73
CA ASP A 78 11.74 -8.34 -18.45
C ASP A 78 10.46 -7.85 -17.78
N GLN A 79 10.44 -7.85 -16.44
CA GLN A 79 9.26 -7.51 -15.64
C GLN A 79 9.58 -6.48 -14.56
N VAL A 80 8.68 -5.53 -14.37
CA VAL A 80 8.81 -4.48 -13.35
C VAL A 80 7.60 -4.46 -12.42
N TYR A 81 7.85 -4.51 -11.09
CA TYR A 81 6.86 -4.26 -10.06
C TYR A 81 7.11 -2.91 -9.42
N HIS A 82 6.27 -1.93 -9.71
CA HIS A 82 6.39 -0.59 -9.15
C HIS A 82 5.58 -0.44 -7.87
N CYS A 83 6.21 -0.80 -6.73
CA CYS A 83 5.63 -0.65 -5.39
C CYS A 83 6.09 0.62 -4.68
N ALA A 84 7.07 1.35 -5.23
CA ALA A 84 7.56 2.58 -4.63
C ALA A 84 6.48 3.67 -4.63
N GLY A 85 6.37 4.38 -3.50
CA GLY A 85 5.49 5.52 -3.36
C GLY A 85 5.59 6.12 -1.97
N LEU A 86 5.53 7.43 -1.89
CA LEU A 86 5.43 8.14 -0.62
C LEU A 86 3.97 8.23 -0.19
N VAL A 87 3.73 7.95 1.08
CA VAL A 87 2.41 8.06 1.72
C VAL A 87 2.51 9.07 2.84
N SER A 88 1.82 10.19 2.71
CA SER A 88 1.69 11.18 3.78
C SER A 88 0.35 11.89 3.66
N PHE A 89 -0.24 12.17 4.82
CA PHE A 89 -1.44 13.00 4.94
C PHE A 89 -1.11 14.36 5.57
N GLN A 90 0.17 14.65 5.77
CA GLN A 90 0.63 15.92 6.31
C GLN A 90 0.74 16.96 5.19
N PRO A 91 0.14 18.16 5.36
CA PRO A 91 0.18 19.20 4.31
C PRO A 91 1.59 19.61 3.90
N ARG A 92 2.56 19.58 4.83
CA ARG A 92 3.97 19.92 4.55
C ARG A 92 4.65 18.96 3.59
N ASP A 93 4.19 17.71 3.52
CA ASP A 93 4.78 16.67 2.69
C ASP A 93 4.11 16.59 1.31
N ALA A 94 2.96 17.26 1.12
CA ALA A 94 2.11 17.11 -0.05
C ALA A 94 2.86 17.35 -1.38
N ARG A 95 3.65 18.43 -1.45
CA ARG A 95 4.42 18.77 -2.66
C ARG A 95 5.46 17.69 -2.96
N ARG A 96 6.31 17.35 -1.98
CA ARG A 96 7.37 16.34 -2.14
C ARG A 96 6.79 14.97 -2.50
N MET A 97 5.68 14.59 -1.86
CA MET A 97 4.98 13.33 -2.14
C MET A 97 4.46 13.29 -3.57
N THR A 98 3.83 14.39 -4.03
CA THR A 98 3.30 14.45 -5.39
C THR A 98 4.44 14.43 -6.42
N GLU A 99 5.46 15.24 -6.23
CA GLU A 99 6.64 15.26 -7.11
C GLU A 99 7.27 13.88 -7.21
N PHE A 100 7.52 13.21 -6.08
CA PHE A 100 8.12 11.88 -6.07
C PHE A 100 7.22 10.83 -6.74
N ASN A 101 5.94 10.73 -6.36
CA ASN A 101 5.05 9.69 -6.86
C ASN A 101 4.81 9.80 -8.38
N VAL A 102 4.72 11.04 -8.89
CA VAL A 102 4.51 11.27 -10.32
C VAL A 102 5.80 11.04 -11.10
N GLN A 103 6.89 11.71 -10.71
CA GLN A 103 8.16 11.64 -11.44
C GLN A 103 8.75 10.21 -11.44
N SER A 104 8.65 9.48 -10.33
CA SER A 104 9.13 8.08 -10.31
C SER A 104 8.33 7.18 -11.25
N ALA A 105 7.01 7.38 -11.36
CA ALA A 105 6.19 6.63 -12.30
C ALA A 105 6.50 7.02 -13.76
N GLU A 106 6.62 8.32 -14.04
CA GLU A 106 7.00 8.83 -15.36
C GLU A 106 8.35 8.27 -15.81
N ASN A 107 9.38 8.36 -14.95
CA ASN A 107 10.71 7.83 -15.27
C ASN A 107 10.69 6.33 -15.54
N LEU A 108 9.96 5.56 -14.71
CA LEU A 108 9.82 4.11 -14.90
C LEU A 108 9.10 3.76 -16.20
N VAL A 109 8.00 4.43 -16.49
CA VAL A 109 7.23 4.19 -17.73
C VAL A 109 8.08 4.50 -18.95
N ASN A 110 8.79 5.63 -18.96
CA ASN A 110 9.67 6.00 -20.07
C ASN A 110 10.80 4.98 -20.24
N ALA A 111 11.46 4.59 -19.15
CA ALA A 111 12.53 3.60 -19.19
C ALA A 111 12.02 2.23 -19.68
N CYS A 112 10.85 1.77 -19.22
CA CYS A 112 10.24 0.52 -19.70
C CYS A 112 9.96 0.56 -21.21
N LEU A 113 9.46 1.69 -21.74
CA LEU A 113 9.20 1.85 -23.16
C LEU A 113 10.50 1.86 -23.98
N GLU A 114 11.53 2.57 -23.52
CA GLU A 114 12.81 2.69 -24.24
C GLU A 114 13.64 1.41 -24.23
N THR A 115 13.63 0.66 -23.12
CA THR A 115 14.41 -0.58 -22.98
C THR A 115 13.66 -1.84 -23.42
N GLY A 116 12.35 -1.73 -23.69
CA GLY A 116 11.53 -2.84 -24.15
C GLY A 116 11.16 -3.84 -23.05
N VAL A 117 10.93 -3.37 -21.83
CA VAL A 117 10.40 -4.20 -20.73
C VAL A 117 9.08 -4.85 -21.16
N ASP A 118 8.98 -6.17 -20.97
CA ASP A 118 7.80 -6.93 -21.42
C ASP A 118 6.53 -6.55 -20.64
N ARG A 119 6.63 -6.33 -19.32
CA ARG A 119 5.48 -6.08 -18.47
C ARG A 119 5.78 -5.17 -17.28
N LEU A 120 4.86 -4.26 -17.00
CA LEU A 120 4.86 -3.40 -15.79
C LEU A 120 3.62 -3.66 -14.94
N LEU A 121 3.79 -3.94 -13.66
CA LEU A 121 2.72 -3.84 -12.67
C LEU A 121 2.92 -2.60 -11.81
N HIS A 122 1.90 -1.74 -11.76
CA HIS A 122 1.90 -0.53 -10.92
C HIS A 122 0.96 -0.67 -9.73
N VAL A 123 1.50 -0.43 -8.54
CA VAL A 123 0.69 -0.38 -7.31
C VAL A 123 0.15 1.04 -7.11
N SER A 124 -1.11 1.24 -7.44
CA SER A 124 -1.86 2.46 -7.19
C SER A 124 -2.57 2.40 -5.81
N SER A 125 -3.83 2.79 -5.71
CA SER A 125 -4.63 2.74 -4.48
C SER A 125 -6.12 2.86 -4.83
N THR A 126 -7.00 2.31 -4.00
CA THR A 126 -8.45 2.61 -4.09
C THR A 126 -8.78 4.10 -3.97
N SER A 127 -7.86 4.91 -3.44
CA SER A 127 -8.02 6.36 -3.36
C SER A 127 -8.05 7.07 -4.73
N THR A 128 -7.68 6.37 -5.82
CA THR A 128 -7.76 6.85 -7.21
C THR A 128 -9.05 6.43 -7.91
N ILE A 129 -9.86 5.62 -7.25
CA ILE A 129 -11.19 5.24 -7.77
C ILE A 129 -12.17 6.39 -7.53
N GLY A 130 -12.98 6.68 -8.54
CA GLY A 130 -14.01 7.70 -8.45
C GLY A 130 -15.10 7.35 -7.44
N ARG A 131 -15.91 8.33 -7.10
CA ARG A 131 -16.99 8.13 -6.15
C ARG A 131 -18.17 7.40 -6.81
N ALA A 132 -18.66 6.40 -6.11
CA ALA A 132 -19.90 5.75 -6.43
C ALA A 132 -21.12 6.57 -5.96
N PRO A 133 -22.28 6.42 -6.59
CA PRO A 133 -23.55 6.82 -6.03
C PRO A 133 -23.80 6.17 -4.67
N GLU A 134 -24.65 6.79 -3.84
CA GLU A 134 -24.99 6.23 -2.53
C GLU A 134 -25.57 4.81 -2.65
N GLY A 135 -25.09 3.90 -1.83
CA GLY A 135 -25.50 2.49 -1.82
C GLY A 135 -24.93 1.62 -2.93
N VAL A 136 -24.09 2.17 -3.81
CA VAL A 136 -23.41 1.42 -4.88
C VAL A 136 -21.94 1.26 -4.53
N PRO A 137 -21.39 0.04 -4.56
CA PRO A 137 -19.93 -0.15 -4.40
C PRO A 137 -19.14 0.50 -5.53
N ALA A 138 -18.05 1.19 -5.18
CA ALA A 138 -17.14 1.75 -6.16
C ALA A 138 -16.40 0.63 -6.91
N ASN A 139 -16.26 0.78 -8.23
CA ASN A 139 -15.58 -0.16 -9.10
C ASN A 139 -14.64 0.55 -10.06
N GLU A 140 -13.91 -0.21 -10.84
CA GLU A 140 -12.85 0.26 -11.73
C GLU A 140 -13.33 1.20 -12.85
N SER A 141 -14.61 1.19 -13.21
CA SER A 141 -15.15 2.10 -14.24
C SER A 141 -15.32 3.53 -13.74
N MET A 142 -15.21 3.76 -12.43
CA MET A 142 -15.46 5.08 -11.84
C MET A 142 -14.23 5.98 -11.97
N ILE A 143 -14.41 7.07 -12.71
CA ILE A 143 -13.34 8.03 -12.98
C ILE A 143 -13.15 8.94 -11.77
N TRP A 144 -11.91 9.05 -11.31
CA TRP A 144 -11.55 9.96 -10.23
C TRP A 144 -11.74 11.43 -10.64
N ALA A 145 -12.33 12.19 -9.76
CA ALA A 145 -12.44 13.64 -9.90
C ALA A 145 -12.10 14.32 -8.58
N ARG A 146 -11.39 15.44 -8.67
CA ARG A 146 -11.05 16.23 -7.48
C ARG A 146 -12.32 16.71 -6.79
N SER A 147 -12.37 16.54 -5.49
CA SER A 147 -13.50 16.91 -4.65
C SER A 147 -13.04 17.58 -3.35
N LYS A 148 -13.98 18.10 -2.56
CA LYS A 148 -13.68 18.70 -1.25
C LYS A 148 -13.07 17.71 -0.24
N THR A 149 -13.23 16.40 -0.45
CA THR A 149 -12.68 15.35 0.42
C THR A 149 -11.45 14.67 -0.17
N SER A 150 -11.02 15.03 -1.38
CA SER A 150 -9.77 14.55 -1.95
C SER A 150 -8.59 14.97 -1.07
N THR A 151 -7.68 14.03 -0.84
CA THR A 151 -6.44 14.27 -0.11
C THR A 151 -5.30 14.53 -1.08
N SER A 152 -4.23 15.15 -0.61
CA SER A 152 -3.00 15.30 -1.41
C SER A 152 -2.45 13.93 -1.84
N TYR A 153 -2.63 12.91 -0.98
CA TYR A 153 -2.27 11.54 -1.31
C TYR A 153 -3.07 10.98 -2.49
N SER A 154 -4.42 11.09 -2.46
CA SER A 154 -5.26 10.60 -3.56
C SER A 154 -4.94 11.30 -4.89
N GLU A 155 -4.67 12.60 -4.85
CA GLU A 155 -4.27 13.37 -6.03
C GLU A 155 -2.90 12.91 -6.55
N SER A 156 -1.92 12.67 -5.68
CA SER A 156 -0.59 12.20 -6.08
C SER A 156 -0.63 10.81 -6.72
N LYS A 157 -1.42 9.88 -6.14
CA LYS A 157 -1.57 8.52 -6.70
C LYS A 157 -2.34 8.54 -8.01
N PHE A 158 -3.37 9.37 -8.14
CA PHE A 158 -4.08 9.53 -9.40
C PHE A 158 -3.15 10.03 -10.52
N LYS A 159 -2.37 11.07 -10.26
CA LYS A 159 -1.42 11.59 -11.26
C LYS A 159 -0.35 10.55 -11.63
N SER A 160 0.17 9.82 -10.66
CA SER A 160 1.10 8.72 -10.90
C SER A 160 0.46 7.59 -11.74
N GLU A 161 -0.78 7.23 -11.46
CA GLU A 161 -1.54 6.23 -12.25
C GLU A 161 -1.77 6.71 -13.69
N MET A 162 -1.97 8.02 -13.91
CA MET A 162 -2.12 8.60 -15.25
C MET A 162 -0.86 8.46 -16.11
N GLU A 163 0.34 8.48 -15.52
CA GLU A 163 1.58 8.19 -16.26
C GLU A 163 1.62 6.74 -16.75
N VAL A 164 1.12 5.81 -15.96
CA VAL A 164 1.03 4.40 -16.39
C VAL A 164 0.00 4.23 -17.50
N TRP A 165 -1.15 4.90 -17.40
CA TRP A 165 -2.14 4.91 -18.50
C TRP A 165 -1.57 5.51 -19.78
N ARG A 166 -0.77 6.58 -19.69
CA ARG A 166 -0.03 7.14 -20.84
C ARG A 166 0.87 6.09 -21.47
N GLY A 167 1.67 5.38 -20.64
CA GLY A 167 2.55 4.31 -21.13
C GLY A 167 1.78 3.17 -21.82
N ILE A 168 0.60 2.81 -21.31
CA ILE A 168 -0.28 1.81 -21.94
C ILE A 168 -0.72 2.27 -23.33
N GLU A 169 -1.16 3.54 -23.48
CA GLU A 169 -1.53 4.12 -24.78
C GLU A 169 -0.33 4.21 -25.74
N GLU A 170 0.89 4.32 -25.22
CA GLU A 170 2.15 4.30 -25.99
C GLU A 170 2.66 2.87 -26.30
N GLY A 171 1.95 1.83 -25.86
CA GLY A 171 2.21 0.42 -26.18
C GLY A 171 2.85 -0.41 -25.06
N LEU A 172 3.05 0.16 -23.85
CA LEU A 172 3.55 -0.59 -22.71
C LEU A 172 2.50 -1.60 -22.23
N LYS A 173 2.88 -2.86 -22.13
CA LYS A 173 2.03 -3.86 -21.48
C LYS A 173 2.06 -3.65 -19.96
N ALA A 174 1.07 -2.99 -19.41
CA ALA A 174 1.00 -2.74 -17.99
C ALA A 174 -0.34 -3.13 -17.37
N VAL A 175 -0.30 -3.49 -16.10
CA VAL A 175 -1.48 -3.73 -15.27
C VAL A 175 -1.37 -2.90 -13.99
N ILE A 176 -2.51 -2.39 -13.53
CA ILE A 176 -2.57 -1.54 -12.34
C ILE A 176 -3.38 -2.26 -11.26
N VAL A 177 -2.86 -2.29 -10.05
CA VAL A 177 -3.63 -2.72 -8.88
C VAL A 177 -3.95 -1.52 -8.00
N ASN A 178 -5.19 -1.47 -7.50
CA ASN A 178 -5.69 -0.43 -6.61
C ASN A 178 -6.02 -1.07 -5.24
N PRO A 179 -5.01 -1.38 -4.40
CA PRO A 179 -5.27 -1.96 -3.10
C PRO A 179 -6.04 -1.00 -2.19
N ALA A 180 -6.93 -1.55 -1.39
CA ALA A 180 -7.52 -0.91 -0.22
C ALA A 180 -6.48 -0.78 0.91
N VAL A 181 -6.89 -0.59 2.15
CA VAL A 181 -5.96 -0.55 3.28
C VAL A 181 -5.33 -1.93 3.47
N ILE A 182 -4.03 -2.03 3.20
CA ILE A 182 -3.29 -3.29 3.29
C ILE A 182 -2.96 -3.59 4.75
N LEU A 183 -3.38 -4.75 5.26
CA LEU A 183 -3.00 -5.28 6.56
C LEU A 183 -1.92 -6.36 6.40
N GLY A 184 -0.82 -6.22 7.13
CA GLY A 184 0.29 -7.17 7.09
C GLY A 184 1.23 -6.99 8.28
N PRO A 185 2.02 -8.01 8.66
CA PRO A 185 2.99 -7.92 9.73
C PRO A 185 4.21 -7.09 9.33
N GLY A 186 4.86 -6.53 10.33
CA GLY A 186 6.01 -5.62 10.17
C GLY A 186 5.64 -4.14 10.20
N PHE A 187 6.63 -3.28 10.43
CA PHE A 187 6.48 -1.83 10.49
C PHE A 187 5.41 -1.34 11.50
N TRP A 188 5.39 -1.93 12.71
CA TRP A 188 4.37 -1.69 13.75
C TRP A 188 4.23 -0.23 14.20
N ASP A 189 5.13 0.64 13.83
CA ASP A 189 5.15 2.08 14.18
C ASP A 189 4.53 2.99 13.13
N ARG A 190 4.17 2.45 11.95
CA ARG A 190 3.64 3.24 10.82
C ARG A 190 2.60 2.48 9.99
N GLY A 191 1.85 3.22 9.18
CA GLY A 191 0.83 2.65 8.31
C GLY A 191 -0.29 1.90 9.07
N SER A 192 -0.92 0.97 8.38
CA SER A 192 -2.02 0.16 8.90
C SER A 192 -1.57 -0.85 9.97
N SER A 193 -0.33 -1.36 9.91
CA SER A 193 0.23 -2.24 10.93
C SER A 193 0.27 -1.58 12.32
N SER A 194 0.28 -0.24 12.38
CA SER A 194 0.21 0.50 13.65
C SER A 194 -1.10 0.33 14.43
N PHE A 195 -2.16 -0.20 13.83
CA PHE A 195 -3.41 -0.52 14.52
C PHE A 195 -3.18 -1.49 15.69
N PHE A 196 -2.35 -2.50 15.51
CA PHE A 196 -2.00 -3.47 16.56
C PHE A 196 -1.34 -2.78 17.75
N ARG A 197 -0.35 -1.92 17.50
CA ARG A 197 0.33 -1.14 18.55
C ARG A 197 -0.63 -0.17 19.26
N LEU A 198 -1.51 0.51 18.52
CA LEU A 198 -2.48 1.43 19.12
C LEU A 198 -3.45 0.69 20.03
N VAL A 199 -3.91 -0.48 19.61
CA VAL A 199 -4.78 -1.34 20.43
C VAL A 199 -4.03 -1.84 21.67
N ALA A 200 -2.81 -2.36 21.52
CA ALA A 200 -1.97 -2.79 22.64
C ALA A 200 -1.75 -1.68 23.68
N ARG A 201 -1.57 -0.44 23.23
CA ARG A 201 -1.41 0.75 24.10
C ARG A 201 -2.72 1.28 24.68
N GLY A 202 -3.82 0.56 24.53
CA GLY A 202 -5.09 0.91 25.16
C GLY A 202 -5.92 1.96 24.43
N MET A 203 -5.75 2.13 23.12
CA MET A 203 -6.63 3.00 22.32
C MET A 203 -8.10 2.64 22.55
N LYS A 204 -8.94 3.66 22.77
CA LYS A 204 -10.37 3.50 23.09
C LYS A 204 -11.29 4.08 22.04
N TYR A 205 -10.74 4.74 21.02
CA TYR A 205 -11.51 5.45 20.01
C TYR A 205 -11.13 4.97 18.63
N GLY A 206 -12.12 4.81 17.75
CA GLY A 206 -11.95 4.50 16.33
C GLY A 206 -12.75 5.46 15.45
N ALA A 207 -12.32 5.63 14.20
CA ALA A 207 -13.08 6.40 13.23
C ALA A 207 -14.26 5.56 12.69
N PRO A 208 -15.47 6.13 12.60
CA PRO A 208 -16.67 5.41 12.15
C PRO A 208 -16.78 5.31 10.61
N GLY A 209 -15.90 5.98 9.87
CA GLY A 209 -15.88 5.89 8.41
C GLY A 209 -15.53 4.48 7.95
N VAL A 210 -16.16 4.04 6.86
CA VAL A 210 -15.98 2.73 6.25
C VAL A 210 -15.06 2.85 5.04
N THR A 211 -14.14 1.91 4.90
CA THR A 211 -13.26 1.75 3.74
C THR A 211 -12.91 0.28 3.54
N GLY A 212 -12.32 -0.04 2.39
CA GLY A 212 -11.86 -1.40 2.10
C GLY A 212 -10.59 -1.78 2.85
N TYR A 213 -10.45 -3.06 3.14
CA TYR A 213 -9.25 -3.69 3.72
C TYR A 213 -8.89 -4.96 2.95
N VAL A 214 -7.59 -5.26 2.90
CA VAL A 214 -7.06 -6.45 2.23
C VAL A 214 -5.80 -6.94 2.93
N GLY A 215 -5.56 -8.26 2.92
CA GLY A 215 -4.32 -8.85 3.42
C GLY A 215 -3.15 -8.58 2.48
N VAL A 216 -1.95 -8.38 3.03
CA VAL A 216 -0.74 -8.17 2.23
C VAL A 216 -0.45 -9.37 1.32
N GLN A 217 -0.70 -10.61 1.80
CA GLN A 217 -0.49 -11.83 1.02
C GLN A 217 -1.48 -11.92 -0.15
N ASP A 218 -2.73 -11.48 0.04
CA ASP A 218 -3.70 -11.42 -1.06
C ASP A 218 -3.28 -10.41 -2.13
N VAL A 219 -2.72 -9.26 -1.71
CA VAL A 219 -2.20 -8.27 -2.67
C VAL A 219 -1.02 -8.85 -3.45
N VAL A 220 -0.07 -9.50 -2.77
CA VAL A 220 1.07 -10.16 -3.42
C VAL A 220 0.60 -11.24 -4.39
N GLY A 221 -0.27 -12.16 -3.95
CA GLY A 221 -0.78 -13.24 -4.78
C GLY A 221 -1.61 -12.74 -5.98
N ALA A 222 -2.34 -11.62 -5.84
CA ALA A 222 -3.01 -10.99 -6.96
C ALA A 222 -2.01 -10.38 -7.96
N MET A 223 -0.96 -9.75 -7.46
CA MET A 223 0.08 -9.13 -8.28
C MET A 223 0.85 -10.17 -9.11
N THR A 224 1.30 -11.25 -8.49
CA THR A 224 2.04 -12.32 -9.21
C THR A 224 1.15 -12.97 -10.26
N ARG A 225 -0.08 -13.39 -9.92
CA ARG A 225 -1.01 -13.98 -10.89
C ARG A 225 -1.37 -13.04 -12.06
N LEU A 226 -1.48 -11.73 -11.82
CA LEU A 226 -1.71 -10.77 -12.89
C LEU A 226 -0.50 -10.63 -13.79
N MET A 227 0.71 -10.67 -13.25
CA MET A 227 1.94 -10.62 -14.05
C MET A 227 2.17 -11.89 -14.85
N ASP A 228 1.71 -13.05 -14.39
CA ASP A 228 1.77 -14.32 -15.12
C ASP A 228 0.66 -14.48 -16.16
N SER A 229 -0.34 -13.59 -16.15
CA SER A 229 -1.46 -13.62 -17.11
C SER A 229 -1.16 -12.79 -18.36
N ASP A 230 -1.97 -12.94 -19.41
CA ASP A 230 -1.92 -12.10 -20.62
C ASP A 230 -2.68 -10.75 -20.44
N ILE A 231 -3.22 -10.48 -19.27
CA ILE A 231 -4.03 -9.27 -19.00
C ILE A 231 -3.14 -8.04 -19.03
N SER A 232 -3.50 -7.04 -19.83
CA SER A 232 -2.81 -5.76 -19.95
C SER A 232 -3.80 -4.63 -20.22
N GLY A 233 -3.43 -3.39 -19.92
CA GLY A 233 -4.30 -2.23 -20.14
C GLY A 233 -5.49 -2.17 -19.20
N GLU A 234 -5.37 -2.76 -18.01
CA GLU A 234 -6.46 -2.92 -17.05
C GLU A 234 -6.04 -2.49 -15.64
N ARG A 235 -7.02 -2.07 -14.84
CA ARG A 235 -6.82 -1.87 -13.41
C ARG A 235 -7.78 -2.74 -12.59
N PHE A 236 -7.34 -3.09 -11.35
CA PHE A 236 -8.06 -3.99 -10.47
C PHE A 236 -8.10 -3.49 -9.05
N ILE A 237 -9.29 -3.37 -8.47
CA ILE A 237 -9.49 -3.10 -7.05
C ILE A 237 -9.18 -4.37 -6.26
N LEU A 238 -8.34 -4.22 -5.23
CA LEU A 238 -8.03 -5.30 -4.29
C LEU A 238 -8.58 -4.93 -2.91
N SER A 239 -9.78 -5.41 -2.60
CA SER A 239 -10.46 -5.21 -1.33
C SER A 239 -11.17 -6.50 -0.92
N ALA A 240 -10.79 -7.06 0.24
CA ALA A 240 -11.39 -8.27 0.78
C ALA A 240 -12.72 -7.99 1.50
N SER A 241 -12.82 -6.86 2.19
CA SER A 241 -14.05 -6.43 2.84
C SER A 241 -14.02 -4.94 3.19
N ASP A 242 -15.18 -4.37 3.39
CA ASP A 242 -15.36 -2.97 3.78
C ASP A 242 -15.75 -2.89 5.26
N GLN A 243 -14.94 -2.20 6.07
CA GLN A 243 -15.09 -2.11 7.51
C GLN A 243 -14.82 -0.67 7.98
N SER A 244 -15.34 -0.30 9.13
CA SER A 244 -14.89 0.91 9.81
C SER A 244 -13.55 0.66 10.54
N VAL A 245 -12.77 1.73 10.75
CA VAL A 245 -11.58 1.63 11.60
C VAL A 245 -11.95 1.15 13.01
N THR A 246 -13.14 1.52 13.49
CA THR A 246 -13.68 1.07 14.78
C THR A 246 -13.79 -0.47 14.82
N GLU A 247 -14.42 -1.07 13.81
CA GLU A 247 -14.59 -2.53 13.72
C GLU A 247 -13.25 -3.25 13.59
N ILE A 248 -12.34 -2.76 12.75
CA ILE A 248 -11.00 -3.35 12.63
C ILE A 248 -10.27 -3.32 13.98
N MET A 249 -10.30 -2.20 14.71
CA MET A 249 -9.64 -2.13 16.01
C MET A 249 -10.31 -3.01 17.07
N GLU A 250 -11.63 -3.22 17.01
CA GLU A 250 -12.34 -4.18 17.86
C GLU A 250 -11.89 -5.61 17.58
N MET A 251 -11.81 -6.01 16.29
CA MET A 251 -11.32 -7.33 15.87
C MET A 251 -9.87 -7.55 16.30
N VAL A 252 -9.00 -6.55 16.14
CA VAL A 252 -7.61 -6.61 16.64
C VAL A 252 -7.58 -6.81 18.16
N ALA A 253 -8.41 -6.05 18.91
CA ALA A 253 -8.46 -6.17 20.38
C ALA A 253 -8.95 -7.55 20.85
N GLU A 254 -9.92 -8.11 20.16
CA GLU A 254 -10.43 -9.47 20.42
C GLU A 254 -9.35 -10.52 20.16
N THR A 255 -8.69 -10.43 19.00
CA THR A 255 -7.64 -11.38 18.61
C THR A 255 -6.43 -11.33 19.54
N MET A 256 -6.10 -10.15 20.09
CA MET A 256 -5.01 -9.98 21.06
C MET A 256 -5.40 -10.35 22.49
N GLY A 257 -6.56 -11.00 22.71
CA GLY A 257 -7.01 -11.45 24.03
C GLY A 257 -7.49 -10.34 24.96
N ASN A 258 -7.76 -9.14 24.44
CA ASN A 258 -8.25 -7.99 25.21
C ASN A 258 -9.50 -7.39 24.55
N PRO A 259 -10.60 -8.16 24.44
CA PRO A 259 -11.81 -7.74 23.75
C PRO A 259 -12.41 -6.49 24.40
N ARG A 260 -12.65 -5.48 23.61
CA ARG A 260 -13.28 -4.23 24.07
C ARG A 260 -13.98 -3.51 22.94
N LYS A 261 -15.06 -2.81 23.28
CA LYS A 261 -15.75 -1.94 22.34
C LYS A 261 -15.02 -0.61 22.20
N MET A 262 -14.78 -0.21 20.97
CA MET A 262 -14.21 1.10 20.65
C MET A 262 -15.31 2.16 20.62
N LYS A 263 -15.03 3.34 21.16
CA LYS A 263 -15.93 4.49 21.06
C LYS A 263 -15.73 5.16 19.71
N ALA A 264 -16.80 5.34 18.94
CA ALA A 264 -16.73 6.10 17.71
C ALA A 264 -16.37 7.57 18.01
N VAL A 265 -15.34 8.06 17.30
CA VAL A 265 -14.96 9.47 17.37
C VAL A 265 -16.08 10.31 16.76
N THR A 266 -16.54 11.34 17.49
CA THR A 266 -17.48 12.32 16.93
C THR A 266 -16.73 13.48 16.25
N PRO A 267 -17.37 14.23 15.32
CA PRO A 267 -16.74 15.39 14.68
C PRO A 267 -16.21 16.43 15.68
N ARG A 268 -16.89 16.58 16.83
CA ARG A 268 -16.46 17.50 17.90
C ARG A 268 -15.19 17.01 18.60
N ILE A 269 -15.14 15.72 18.95
CA ILE A 269 -13.97 15.10 19.59
C ILE A 269 -12.77 15.18 18.63
N LEU A 270 -12.94 14.78 17.38
CA LEU A 270 -11.86 14.79 16.39
C LEU A 270 -11.30 16.20 16.16
N ARG A 271 -12.16 17.21 16.05
CA ARG A 271 -11.73 18.61 15.93
C ARG A 271 -10.91 19.07 17.11
N ASN A 272 -11.30 18.70 18.33
CA ASN A 272 -10.57 19.06 19.56
C ASN A 272 -9.21 18.33 19.61
N LEU A 273 -9.17 17.05 19.25
CA LEU A 273 -7.91 16.27 19.16
C LEU A 273 -6.94 16.88 18.14
N ILE A 274 -7.42 17.29 16.97
CA ILE A 274 -6.60 17.95 15.93
C ILE A 274 -6.06 19.30 16.46
N ARG A 275 -6.86 20.07 17.20
CA ARG A 275 -6.41 21.34 17.78
C ARG A 275 -5.34 21.13 18.85
N LEU A 276 -5.53 20.15 19.74
CA LEU A 276 -4.55 19.79 20.76
C LEU A 276 -3.25 19.27 20.13
N ASP A 277 -3.34 18.43 19.11
CA ASP A 277 -2.17 17.94 18.36
C ASP A 277 -1.44 19.09 17.64
N ALA A 278 -2.18 20.06 17.09
CA ALA A 278 -1.58 21.25 16.49
C ALA A 278 -0.80 22.09 17.52
N ILE A 279 -1.35 22.29 18.72
CA ILE A 279 -0.66 22.99 19.82
C ILE A 279 0.58 22.20 20.24
N ARG A 280 0.44 20.88 20.47
CA ARG A 280 1.57 20.01 20.83
C ARG A 280 2.65 20.03 19.77
N SER A 281 2.29 20.08 18.49
CA SER A 281 3.23 20.06 17.38
C SER A 281 4.14 21.29 17.33
N VAL A 282 3.72 22.42 17.89
CA VAL A 282 4.56 23.62 18.01
C VAL A 282 5.76 23.35 18.93
N PHE A 283 5.57 22.54 19.98
CA PHE A 283 6.64 22.21 20.94
C PHE A 283 7.46 20.98 20.53
N THR A 284 6.85 20.02 19.82
CA THR A 284 7.49 18.75 19.46
C THR A 284 8.02 18.71 18.02
N GLY A 285 7.69 19.70 17.19
CA GLY A 285 7.99 19.71 15.76
C GLY A 285 7.28 18.61 14.94
N ARG A 286 6.43 17.79 15.60
CA ARG A 286 5.77 16.65 14.98
C ARG A 286 4.25 16.74 15.11
N ARG A 287 3.55 16.73 13.98
CA ARG A 287 2.09 16.63 13.94
C ARG A 287 1.70 15.18 13.72
N THR A 288 0.83 14.65 14.57
CA THR A 288 0.41 13.24 14.53
C THR A 288 -0.93 13.08 13.80
N LEU A 289 -1.85 14.04 14.00
CA LEU A 289 -3.17 14.01 13.38
C LEU A 289 -3.23 14.93 12.16
N ALA A 290 -3.27 14.34 10.98
CA ALA A 290 -3.40 15.08 9.74
C ALA A 290 -4.83 15.59 9.54
N PRO A 291 -5.03 16.87 9.22
CA PRO A 291 -6.37 17.42 8.95
C PRO A 291 -7.08 16.73 7.77
N GLU A 292 -6.35 16.19 6.82
CA GLU A 292 -6.91 15.46 5.68
C GLU A 292 -7.57 14.15 6.12
N LEU A 293 -6.97 13.40 7.05
CA LEU A 293 -7.55 12.19 7.62
C LEU A 293 -8.86 12.47 8.36
N ALA A 294 -9.02 13.66 8.92
CA ALA A 294 -10.27 14.03 9.59
C ALA A 294 -11.45 14.11 8.63
N ARG A 295 -11.21 14.40 7.36
CA ARG A 295 -12.27 14.48 6.34
C ARG A 295 -12.74 13.09 5.93
N SER A 296 -11.82 12.11 5.85
CA SER A 296 -12.13 10.72 5.51
C SER A 296 -12.63 9.90 6.71
N ALA A 297 -12.40 10.36 7.95
CA ALA A 297 -12.79 9.64 9.16
C ALA A 297 -14.31 9.33 9.29
N PHE A 298 -15.15 10.01 8.53
CA PHE A 298 -16.60 9.85 8.49
C PHE A 298 -17.13 9.44 7.10
N SER A 299 -16.24 9.26 6.13
CA SER A 299 -16.62 8.81 4.79
C SER A 299 -17.02 7.34 4.82
N GLN A 300 -18.01 6.98 4.03
CA GLN A 300 -18.40 5.58 3.81
C GLN A 300 -18.16 5.26 2.34
N THR A 301 -17.24 4.38 2.09
CA THR A 301 -16.92 3.92 0.73
C THR A 301 -16.83 2.41 0.73
N HIS A 302 -17.63 1.80 -0.12
CA HIS A 302 -17.63 0.35 -0.36
C HIS A 302 -16.98 0.11 -1.72
N TYR A 303 -16.24 -1.00 -1.85
CA TYR A 303 -15.53 -1.35 -3.07
C TYR A 303 -16.00 -2.71 -3.59
N SER A 304 -16.05 -2.85 -4.92
CA SER A 304 -16.24 -4.13 -5.57
C SER A 304 -14.93 -4.65 -6.12
N SER A 305 -14.55 -5.85 -5.71
CA SER A 305 -13.41 -6.60 -6.28
C SER A 305 -13.87 -7.69 -7.25
N GLU A 306 -15.09 -7.61 -7.76
CA GLU A 306 -15.68 -8.63 -8.64
C GLU A 306 -14.86 -8.78 -9.94
N LYS A 307 -14.25 -7.70 -10.42
CA LYS A 307 -13.47 -7.70 -11.67
C LYS A 307 -12.28 -8.65 -11.56
N ILE A 308 -11.47 -8.59 -10.51
CA ILE A 308 -10.31 -9.48 -10.35
C ILE A 308 -10.75 -10.92 -10.11
N SER A 309 -11.81 -11.14 -9.32
CA SER A 309 -12.36 -12.49 -9.12
C SER A 309 -12.79 -13.13 -10.44
N LYS A 310 -13.41 -12.38 -11.35
CA LYS A 310 -13.79 -12.87 -12.68
C LYS A 310 -12.59 -13.05 -13.61
N ALA A 311 -11.60 -12.16 -13.55
CA ALA A 311 -10.49 -12.14 -14.48
C ALA A 311 -9.50 -13.29 -14.26
N ILE A 312 -9.17 -13.61 -13.01
CA ILE A 312 -8.15 -14.60 -12.64
C ILE A 312 -8.61 -15.61 -11.59
N GLY A 313 -9.92 -15.69 -11.30
CA GLY A 313 -10.45 -16.59 -10.26
C GLY A 313 -9.91 -16.31 -8.87
N PHE A 314 -9.66 -15.02 -8.53
CA PHE A 314 -9.04 -14.65 -7.26
C PHE A 314 -10.05 -14.62 -6.11
N GLU A 315 -9.73 -15.29 -5.02
CA GLU A 315 -10.49 -15.26 -3.78
C GLU A 315 -9.66 -14.61 -2.67
N PHE A 316 -10.27 -13.68 -1.94
CA PHE A 316 -9.60 -12.99 -0.85
C PHE A 316 -9.77 -13.72 0.48
N THR A 317 -8.72 -13.68 1.28
CA THR A 317 -8.74 -14.14 2.67
C THR A 317 -9.70 -13.28 3.50
N PRO A 318 -10.64 -13.85 4.27
CA PRO A 318 -11.50 -13.09 5.16
C PRO A 318 -10.69 -12.20 6.11
N ILE A 319 -11.05 -10.92 6.24
CA ILE A 319 -10.24 -9.95 6.98
C ILE A 319 -10.00 -10.32 8.45
N GLY A 320 -10.94 -11.02 9.08
CA GLY A 320 -10.76 -11.55 10.43
C GLY A 320 -9.64 -12.59 10.51
N GLU A 321 -9.44 -13.38 9.45
CA GLU A 321 -8.33 -14.33 9.35
C GLU A 321 -7.00 -13.59 9.17
N VAL A 322 -6.96 -12.61 8.28
CA VAL A 322 -5.78 -11.74 8.09
C VAL A 322 -5.36 -11.10 9.41
N ILE A 323 -6.33 -10.56 10.18
CA ILE A 323 -6.04 -9.95 11.50
C ILE A 323 -5.46 -10.98 12.48
N ARG A 324 -5.97 -12.22 12.49
CA ARG A 324 -5.42 -13.29 13.35
C ARG A 324 -3.97 -13.60 12.99
N GLN A 325 -3.68 -13.77 11.71
CA GLN A 325 -2.32 -14.04 11.23
C GLN A 325 -1.35 -12.91 11.60
N VAL A 326 -1.73 -11.65 11.36
CA VAL A 326 -0.91 -10.49 11.70
C VAL A 326 -0.71 -10.35 13.21
N ALA A 327 -1.76 -10.64 14.02
CA ALA A 327 -1.66 -10.56 15.49
C ALA A 327 -0.66 -11.54 16.08
N VAL A 328 -0.53 -12.75 15.52
CA VAL A 328 0.48 -13.74 15.94
C VAL A 328 1.88 -13.15 15.83
N HIS A 329 2.22 -12.52 14.72
CA HIS A 329 3.53 -11.90 14.51
C HIS A 329 3.73 -10.68 15.41
N TYR A 330 2.67 -9.86 15.59
CA TYR A 330 2.75 -8.72 16.51
C TYR A 330 3.06 -9.16 17.95
N LEU A 331 2.37 -10.19 18.42
CA LEU A 331 2.58 -10.73 19.78
C LEU A 331 3.97 -11.35 19.92
N ALA A 332 4.45 -12.10 18.92
CA ALA A 332 5.80 -12.66 18.92
C ALA A 332 6.88 -11.57 19.02
N ASP A 333 6.75 -10.49 18.27
CA ASP A 333 7.71 -9.35 18.28
C ASP A 333 7.66 -8.53 19.59
N HIS A 334 6.62 -8.68 20.41
CA HIS A 334 6.41 -7.92 21.65
C HIS A 334 6.21 -8.83 22.88
N SER A 335 6.54 -10.13 22.75
CA SER A 335 6.65 -11.04 23.89
C SER A 335 7.96 -10.72 24.62
N ASP A 336 7.87 -10.14 25.84
CA ASP A 336 9.00 -9.92 26.76
C ASP A 336 9.58 -11.25 27.28
#